data_cd0ab6dd6be8f5a7bdd8ce40c30638af
#
_entry.id   cd0ab6dd6be8f5a7bdd8ce40c30638af
#
_cell.length_a   1.000
_cell.length_b   1.000
_cell.length_c   1.000
_cell.angle_alpha   90.00
_cell.angle_beta   90.00
_cell.angle_gamma   90.00
#
_symmetry.space_group_name_H-M   'P 1'
#
loop_
_entity.id
_entity.type
_entity.pdbx_description
1 polymer ?
#
loop_
_entity_poly.entity_id
_entity_poly.type
_entity_poly.pdbx_seq_one_letter_code
_entity_poly.pdbx_strand_id
1 'polypeptide(L)'
;MTDINVVKERVIEELKKQGIDVYFIDFYVDDGGEPYFVYTFDELMIEEATEYYKNNWIVEGAFDDWSFWYADEPDDWLVADICDTIKHRIGRNNNA
;
A
#
# COMPACT_ATOMS: atom_id res chain seq x y z
N MET A 1 1.03 -20.59 -1.12
CA MET A 1 0.50 -19.58 -0.18
C MET A 1 1.24 -18.28 -0.41
N THR A 2 0.53 -17.18 -0.56
CA THR A 2 1.15 -15.87 -0.81
C THR A 2 1.87 -15.37 0.43
N ASP A 3 3.14 -14.98 0.26
CA ASP A 3 3.89 -14.31 1.30
C ASP A 3 3.68 -12.80 1.15
N ILE A 4 2.95 -12.21 2.06
CA ILE A 4 2.62 -10.78 2.05
C ILE A 4 3.87 -9.91 2.09
N ASN A 5 4.93 -10.35 2.77
CA ASN A 5 6.19 -9.59 2.82
C ASN A 5 6.87 -9.54 1.46
N VAL A 6 6.82 -10.64 0.70
CA VAL A 6 7.36 -10.68 -0.65
C VAL A 6 6.56 -9.78 -1.58
N VAL A 7 5.22 -9.82 -1.49
CA VAL A 7 4.34 -8.94 -2.28
C VAL A 7 4.65 -7.48 -1.99
N LYS A 8 4.75 -7.11 -0.72
CA LYS A 8 5.07 -5.76 -0.27
C LYS A 8 6.40 -5.27 -0.85
N GLU A 9 7.45 -6.09 -0.78
CA GLU A 9 8.77 -5.75 -1.34
C GLU A 9 8.71 -5.55 -2.85
N ARG A 10 7.98 -6.41 -3.56
CA ARG A 10 7.82 -6.31 -5.01
C ARG A 10 7.09 -5.04 -5.40
N VAL A 11 6.06 -4.64 -4.66
CA VAL A 11 5.34 -3.38 -4.89
C VAL A 11 6.29 -2.20 -4.74
N ILE A 12 7.07 -2.17 -3.66
CA ILE A 12 8.05 -1.11 -3.42
C ILE A 12 9.03 -1.01 -4.56
N GLU A 13 9.58 -2.13 -5.03
CA GLU A 13 10.55 -2.16 -6.12
C GLU A 13 9.96 -1.69 -7.44
N GLU A 14 8.75 -2.14 -7.78
CA GLU A 14 8.08 -1.75 -9.03
C GLU A 14 7.79 -0.25 -9.07
N LEU A 15 7.32 0.32 -7.97
CA LEU A 15 7.05 1.75 -7.89
C LEU A 15 8.35 2.56 -7.91
N LYS A 16 9.39 2.08 -7.26
CA LYS A 16 10.69 2.75 -7.25
C LYS A 16 11.28 2.87 -8.65
N LYS A 17 11.13 1.83 -9.49
CA LYS A 17 11.56 1.87 -10.90
C LYS A 17 10.87 2.98 -11.69
N GLN A 18 9.69 3.42 -11.24
CA GLN A 18 8.91 4.48 -11.85
C GLN A 18 9.10 5.84 -11.17
N GLY A 19 10.08 5.95 -10.27
CA GLY A 19 10.37 7.18 -9.56
C GLY A 19 9.43 7.46 -8.39
N ILE A 20 8.73 6.45 -7.90
CA ILE A 20 7.77 6.58 -6.80
C ILE A 20 8.31 5.87 -5.57
N ASP A 21 8.52 6.61 -4.48
CA ASP A 21 8.88 6.05 -3.19
C ASP A 21 7.63 5.88 -2.35
N VAL A 22 7.39 4.66 -1.86
CA VAL A 22 6.25 4.34 -1.00
C VAL A 22 6.76 3.66 0.28
N TYR A 23 6.15 4.01 1.41
CA TYR A 23 6.50 3.47 2.71
C TYR A 23 5.24 2.91 3.36
N PHE A 24 5.22 1.60 3.61
CA PHE A 24 4.07 0.94 4.21
C PHE A 24 4.08 1.07 5.72
N ILE A 25 2.96 1.53 6.27
CA ILE A 25 2.72 1.60 7.72
C ILE A 25 2.18 0.25 8.19
N ASP A 26 1.25 -0.34 7.41
CA ASP A 26 0.71 -1.66 7.68
C ASP A 26 0.30 -2.33 6.37
N PHE A 27 0.32 -3.66 6.35
CA PHE A 27 -0.04 -4.45 5.19
C PHE A 27 -0.51 -5.81 5.67
N TYR A 28 -1.78 -6.11 5.51
CA TYR A 28 -2.36 -7.37 5.99
C TYR A 28 -3.51 -7.83 5.09
N VAL A 29 -3.91 -9.08 5.27
CA VAL A 29 -5.09 -9.63 4.61
C VAL A 29 -6.19 -9.67 5.66
N ASP A 30 -7.35 -9.10 5.34
CA ASP A 30 -8.47 -9.05 6.27
C ASP A 30 -9.23 -10.38 6.34
N ASP A 31 -10.28 -10.44 7.15
CA ASP A 31 -11.09 -11.64 7.34
C ASP A 31 -11.80 -12.10 6.06
N GLY A 32 -12.05 -11.20 5.14
CA GLY A 32 -12.64 -11.51 3.84
C GLY A 32 -11.63 -11.98 2.79
N GLY A 33 -10.34 -12.03 3.16
CA GLY A 33 -9.28 -12.40 2.24
C GLY A 33 -8.79 -11.26 1.34
N GLU A 34 -9.19 -10.03 1.63
CA GLU A 34 -8.80 -8.86 0.87
C GLU A 34 -7.54 -8.23 1.45
N PRO A 35 -6.50 -7.97 0.62
CA PRO A 35 -5.32 -7.24 1.07
C PRO A 35 -5.67 -5.80 1.41
N TYR A 36 -5.21 -5.35 2.57
CA TYR A 36 -5.43 -4.01 3.08
C TYR A 36 -4.09 -3.39 3.43
N PHE A 37 -3.86 -2.15 3.01
CA PHE A 37 -2.56 -1.52 3.21
C PHE A 37 -2.68 -0.04 3.53
N VAL A 38 -1.83 0.39 4.47
CA VAL A 38 -1.71 1.78 4.91
C VAL A 38 -0.31 2.25 4.57
N TYR A 39 -0.18 3.39 3.93
CA TYR A 39 1.09 3.83 3.37
C TYR A 39 1.21 5.35 3.30
N THR A 40 2.44 5.83 3.11
CA THR A 40 2.74 7.24 2.87
C THR A 40 3.80 7.35 1.78
N PHE A 41 3.90 8.51 1.16
CA PHE A 41 4.95 8.81 0.17
C PHE A 41 6.10 9.62 0.78
N ASP A 42 6.01 9.98 2.05
CA ASP A 42 7.01 10.79 2.75
C ASP A 42 7.59 9.98 3.92
N GLU A 43 8.88 9.64 3.80
CA GLU A 43 9.60 8.89 4.84
C GLU A 43 9.49 9.55 6.22
N LEU A 44 9.47 10.89 6.27
CA LEU A 44 9.38 11.64 7.52
C LEU A 44 8.03 11.45 8.22
N MET A 45 7.01 10.99 7.49
CA MET A 45 5.68 10.74 8.03
C MET A 45 5.51 9.37 8.67
N ILE A 46 6.48 8.46 8.50
CA ILE A 46 6.32 7.06 8.94
C ILE A 46 6.04 6.98 10.44
N GLU A 47 6.83 7.65 11.25
CA GLU A 47 6.70 7.60 12.71
C GLU A 47 5.38 8.18 13.18
N GLU A 48 5.03 9.37 12.68
CA GLU A 48 3.78 10.04 13.01
C GLU A 48 2.58 9.22 12.56
N ALA A 49 2.59 8.75 11.31
CA ALA A 49 1.50 7.95 10.77
C ALA A 49 1.32 6.64 11.54
N THR A 50 2.41 5.99 11.95
CA THR A 50 2.37 4.77 12.74
C THR A 50 1.71 5.03 14.09
N GLU A 51 2.05 6.12 14.75
CA GLU A 51 1.47 6.47 16.05
C GLU A 51 -0.03 6.77 15.96
N TYR A 52 -0.45 7.54 14.96
CA TYR A 52 -1.87 7.80 14.72
C TYR A 52 -2.62 6.53 14.36
N TYR A 53 -2.03 5.67 13.54
CA TYR A 53 -2.66 4.41 13.13
C TYR A 53 -2.93 3.48 14.31
N LYS A 54 -2.01 3.41 15.28
CA LYS A 54 -2.21 2.63 16.51
C LYS A 54 -3.46 3.06 17.29
N ASN A 55 -3.89 4.31 17.12
CA ASN A 55 -5.07 4.86 17.76
C ASN A 55 -6.28 4.88 16.83
N ASN A 56 -6.23 4.12 15.73
CA ASN A 56 -7.28 4.03 14.70
C ASN A 56 -7.53 5.36 13.97
N TRP A 57 -6.50 6.18 13.82
CA TRP A 57 -6.58 7.47 13.15
C TRP A 57 -5.63 7.49 11.96
N ILE A 58 -6.01 8.15 10.87
CA ILE A 58 -5.14 8.36 9.73
C ILE A 58 -4.77 9.84 9.69
N VAL A 59 -3.48 10.12 9.64
CA VAL A 59 -2.95 11.48 9.57
C VAL A 59 -2.93 11.95 8.11
N GLU A 60 -3.01 13.26 7.90
CA GLU A 60 -2.86 13.84 6.57
C GLU A 60 -1.50 13.45 5.98
N GLY A 61 -1.51 12.96 4.75
CA GLY A 61 -0.29 12.46 4.08
C GLY A 61 -0.08 10.96 4.19
N ALA A 62 -0.92 10.26 4.96
CA ALA A 62 -0.98 8.81 4.95
C ALA A 62 -2.32 8.36 4.35
N PHE A 63 -2.34 7.20 3.72
CA PHE A 63 -3.49 6.70 2.99
C PHE A 63 -3.75 5.25 3.33
N ASP A 64 -5.02 4.85 3.32
CA ASP A 64 -5.42 3.46 3.45
C ASP A 64 -6.17 3.04 2.19
N ASP A 65 -5.80 1.88 1.67
CA ASP A 65 -6.42 1.29 0.49
C ASP A 65 -6.51 -0.21 0.65
N TRP A 66 -7.26 -0.84 -0.23
CA TRP A 66 -7.42 -2.28 -0.27
C TRP A 66 -7.51 -2.74 -1.72
N SER A 67 -7.26 -4.03 -1.92
CA SER A 67 -7.24 -4.62 -3.24
C SER A 67 -8.18 -5.80 -3.31
N PHE A 68 -8.82 -5.99 -4.46
CA PHE A 68 -9.57 -7.20 -4.73
C PHE A 68 -8.59 -8.27 -5.23
N TRP A 69 -8.42 -9.30 -4.44
CA TRP A 69 -7.56 -10.41 -4.82
C TRP A 69 -8.12 -11.70 -4.26
N TYR A 70 -8.10 -12.73 -5.08
CA TYR A 70 -8.54 -14.05 -4.68
C TYR A 70 -7.32 -14.94 -4.48
N ALA A 71 -7.36 -15.79 -3.47
CA ALA A 71 -6.21 -16.59 -3.05
C ALA A 71 -5.66 -17.54 -4.13
N ASP A 72 -6.44 -17.83 -5.15
CA ASP A 72 -6.03 -18.67 -6.28
C ASP A 72 -5.48 -17.87 -7.48
N GLU A 73 -5.47 -16.55 -7.38
CA GLU A 73 -4.90 -15.69 -8.43
C GLU A 73 -3.37 -15.59 -8.28
N PRO A 74 -2.64 -15.39 -9.40
CA PRO A 74 -1.19 -15.19 -9.35
C PRO A 74 -0.80 -13.96 -8.54
N ASP A 75 0.30 -14.05 -7.79
CA ASP A 75 0.83 -12.93 -7.02
C ASP A 75 1.17 -11.73 -7.90
N ASP A 76 1.57 -11.97 -9.16
CA ASP A 76 1.85 -10.90 -10.11
C ASP A 76 0.66 -9.98 -10.33
N TRP A 77 -0.56 -10.53 -10.33
CA TRP A 77 -1.79 -9.74 -10.47
C TRP A 77 -2.03 -8.88 -9.23
N LEU A 78 -1.77 -9.44 -8.05
CA LEU A 78 -1.88 -8.69 -6.79
C LEU A 78 -0.89 -7.53 -6.76
N VAL A 79 0.37 -7.78 -7.10
CA VAL A 79 1.39 -6.73 -7.16
C VAL A 79 0.99 -5.62 -8.14
N ALA A 80 0.52 -5.99 -9.33
CA ALA A 80 0.08 -5.01 -10.33
C ALA A 80 -1.10 -4.19 -9.85
N ASP A 81 -2.09 -4.82 -9.22
CA ASP A 81 -3.27 -4.13 -8.72
C ASP A 81 -2.94 -3.13 -7.62
N ILE A 82 -2.08 -3.53 -6.68
CA ILE A 82 -1.65 -2.63 -5.61
C ILE A 82 -0.86 -1.45 -6.18
N CYS A 83 0.05 -1.71 -7.11
CA CYS A 83 0.81 -0.64 -7.77
C CYS A 83 -0.11 0.35 -8.50
N ASP A 84 -1.11 -0.15 -9.22
CA ASP A 84 -2.07 0.69 -9.93
C ASP A 84 -2.90 1.53 -8.95
N THR A 85 -3.33 0.95 -7.85
CA THR A 85 -4.07 1.65 -6.80
C THR A 85 -3.26 2.82 -6.23
N ILE A 86 -2.00 2.57 -5.90
CA ILE A 86 -1.11 3.60 -5.35
C ILE A 86 -0.84 4.70 -6.39
N LYS A 87 -0.56 4.33 -7.64
CA LYS A 87 -0.36 5.30 -8.72
C LYS A 87 -1.58 6.16 -8.95
N HIS A 88 -2.76 5.57 -8.85
CA HIS A 88 -4.02 6.29 -9.00
C HIS A 88 -4.19 7.35 -7.90
N ARG A 89 -3.77 7.04 -6.68
CA ARG A 89 -3.78 7.98 -5.57
C ARG A 89 -2.89 9.19 -5.84
N ILE A 90 -1.70 8.97 -6.36
CA ILE A 90 -0.77 10.04 -6.74
C ILE A 90 -1.38 10.94 -7.81
N GLY A 91 -2.00 10.35 -8.84
CA GLY A 91 -2.65 11.09 -9.90
C GLY A 91 -3.73 12.03 -9.39
N ARG A 92 -4.53 11.58 -8.42
CA ARG A 92 -5.56 12.42 -7.78
C ARG A 92 -4.95 13.60 -7.03
N ASN A 93 -3.85 13.35 -6.31
CA ASN A 93 -3.19 14.41 -5.54
C ASN A 93 -2.55 15.46 -6.46
N ASN A 94 -2.01 15.03 -7.61
CA ASN A 94 -1.35 15.93 -8.54
C ASN A 94 -2.33 16.74 -9.41
N ASN A 95 -3.58 16.29 -9.51
CA ASN A 95 -4.63 16.95 -10.28
C ASN A 95 -5.55 17.80 -9.42
N ALA A 96 -5.17 18.02 -8.20
CA ALA A 96 -5.96 18.84 -7.26
C ALA A 96 -5.92 20.33 -7.66
#